data_bcc9ecb0e807d559d2a2e58d3d54d385
#
_entry.id   bcc9ecb0e807d559d2a2e58d3d54d385
#
_cell.length_a   1.000
_cell.length_b   1.000
_cell.length_c   1.000
_cell.angle_alpha   90.00
_cell.angle_beta   90.00
_cell.angle_gamma   90.00
#
_symmetry.space_group_name_H-M   'P 1'
#
loop_
_entity.id
_entity.type
_entity.pdbx_description
1 polymer ?
#
loop_
_entity_poly.entity_id
_entity_poly.type
_entity_poly.pdbx_seq_one_letter_code
_entity_poly.pdbx_strand_id
1 'polypeptide(L)'
;MTQTESLDEFLDSLPPRINRSDRKLAKMVSEAYPIGVPALIMKSSTDRLGESAGYEFHLGTPDELLRRLASWLLTGAGGDQRVLLRLVGRLWARHGREDVALAALLLANLDHVSLGSNPWRVLSTSIRGTEPAEALLLSIEELIRAGREIPSDEVVIEWSQARPVDGHLAILVAHAGSLKGNDPSEAVLKALTSVEIPSEDLSLIHI
;
A
#
# COMPACT_ATOMS: atom_id res chain seq x y z
N MET A 1 -6.48 -24.54 16.28
CA MET A 1 -6.09 -23.13 16.34
C MET A 1 -6.25 -22.53 14.96
N THR A 2 -7.03 -21.49 14.82
CA THR A 2 -7.21 -20.79 13.53
C THR A 2 -5.99 -19.94 13.23
N GLN A 3 -5.83 -19.49 11.98
CA GLN A 3 -4.73 -18.60 11.60
C GLN A 3 -4.79 -17.27 12.38
N THR A 4 -5.99 -16.76 12.59
CA THR A 4 -6.22 -15.52 13.36
C THR A 4 -5.84 -15.67 14.82
N GLU A 5 -6.20 -16.80 15.46
CA GLU A 5 -5.81 -17.09 16.85
C GLU A 5 -4.29 -17.13 17.02
N SER A 6 -3.57 -17.75 16.07
CA SER A 6 -2.11 -17.81 16.12
C SER A 6 -1.46 -16.43 15.99
N LEU A 7 -2.01 -15.55 15.14
CA LEU A 7 -1.56 -14.18 15.03
C LEU A 7 -1.84 -13.38 16.31
N ASP A 8 -3.04 -13.54 16.88
CA ASP A 8 -3.42 -12.83 18.12
C ASP A 8 -2.51 -13.24 19.29
N GLU A 9 -2.23 -14.53 19.48
CA GLU A 9 -1.28 -15.01 20.50
C GLU A 9 0.13 -14.41 20.31
N PHE A 10 0.59 -14.32 19.06
CA PHE A 10 1.88 -13.67 18.77
C PHE A 10 1.83 -12.18 19.16
N LEU A 11 0.79 -11.45 18.76
CA LEU A 11 0.66 -10.02 19.04
C LEU A 11 0.52 -9.72 20.54
N ASP A 12 -0.20 -10.58 21.29
CA ASP A 12 -0.36 -10.45 22.74
C ASP A 12 0.94 -10.73 23.51
N SER A 13 1.85 -11.52 22.93
CA SER A 13 3.17 -11.81 23.52
C SER A 13 4.16 -10.63 23.42
N LEU A 14 3.84 -9.61 22.61
CA LEU A 14 4.77 -8.53 22.33
C LEU A 14 4.89 -7.53 23.48
N PRO A 15 6.11 -6.95 23.68
CA PRO A 15 6.30 -5.98 24.75
C PRO A 15 5.51 -4.68 24.47
N PRO A 16 4.84 -4.08 25.48
CA PRO A 16 3.99 -2.88 25.29
C PRO A 16 4.69 -1.68 24.64
N ARG A 17 6.02 -1.61 24.69
CA ARG A 17 6.80 -0.50 24.15
C ARG A 17 7.22 -0.69 22.69
N ILE A 18 6.82 -1.78 22.03
CA ILE A 18 7.20 -2.06 20.64
C ILE A 18 6.71 -0.94 19.70
N ASN A 19 5.54 -0.35 20.00
CA ASN A 19 4.91 0.71 19.22
C ASN A 19 5.66 2.06 19.22
N ARG A 20 6.78 2.15 19.95
CA ARG A 20 7.60 3.38 20.01
C ARG A 20 8.68 3.44 18.93
N SER A 21 8.85 2.40 18.14
CA SER A 21 9.93 2.31 17.14
C SER A 21 9.46 1.67 15.84
N ASP A 22 9.47 2.46 14.76
CA ASP A 22 9.19 2.00 13.40
C ASP A 22 10.12 0.86 12.94
N ARG A 23 11.39 0.84 13.39
CA ARG A 23 12.34 -0.26 13.10
C ARG A 23 11.93 -1.57 13.78
N LYS A 24 11.52 -1.50 15.06
CA LYS A 24 11.06 -2.68 15.79
C LYS A 24 9.74 -3.18 15.24
N LEU A 25 8.82 -2.28 14.88
CA LEU A 25 7.58 -2.63 14.19
C LEU A 25 7.85 -3.28 12.83
N ALA A 26 8.75 -2.74 12.01
CA ALA A 26 9.10 -3.34 10.74
C ALA A 26 9.67 -4.76 10.87
N LYS A 27 10.46 -5.04 11.92
CA LYS A 27 10.93 -6.38 12.23
C LYS A 27 9.77 -7.29 12.68
N MET A 28 8.96 -6.81 13.60
CA MET A 28 7.81 -7.55 14.14
C MET A 28 6.85 -7.96 13.02
N VAL A 29 6.48 -7.05 12.10
CA VAL A 29 5.56 -7.40 11.00
C VAL A 29 6.16 -8.43 10.05
N SER A 30 7.49 -8.45 9.83
CA SER A 30 8.15 -9.53 9.08
C SER A 30 7.99 -10.89 9.75
N GLU A 31 8.02 -10.92 11.08
CA GLU A 31 7.84 -12.15 11.87
C GLU A 31 6.35 -12.56 11.90
N ALA A 32 5.43 -11.60 11.79
CA ALA A 32 3.99 -11.84 11.78
C ALA A 32 3.47 -12.42 10.45
N TYR A 33 4.00 -12.00 9.30
CA TYR A 33 3.49 -12.39 7.99
C TYR A 33 3.39 -13.91 7.76
N PRO A 34 4.38 -14.74 8.11
CA PRO A 34 4.28 -16.19 7.90
C PRO A 34 3.34 -16.90 8.87
N ILE A 35 2.87 -16.22 9.93
CA ILE A 35 2.05 -16.85 10.96
C ILE A 35 0.72 -17.33 10.36
N GLY A 36 0.46 -18.62 10.49
CA GLY A 36 -0.75 -19.25 9.97
C GLY A 36 -0.75 -19.47 8.45
N VAL A 37 0.28 -19.07 7.72
CA VAL A 37 0.37 -19.34 6.28
C VAL A 37 0.89 -20.77 6.06
N PRO A 38 0.15 -21.64 5.35
CA PRO A 38 0.63 -22.99 5.04
C PRO A 38 1.91 -22.96 4.21
N ALA A 39 2.88 -23.83 4.51
CA ALA A 39 4.17 -23.87 3.81
C ALA A 39 4.03 -24.04 2.28
N LEU A 40 3.01 -24.78 1.83
CA LEU A 40 2.73 -24.94 0.40
C LEU A 40 2.31 -23.62 -0.26
N ILE A 41 1.52 -22.81 0.44
CA ILE A 41 1.10 -21.48 -0.04
C ILE A 41 2.31 -20.54 -0.10
N MET A 42 3.14 -20.49 0.95
CA MET A 42 4.37 -19.69 0.95
C MET A 42 5.29 -20.06 -0.21
N LYS A 43 5.51 -21.35 -0.44
CA LYS A 43 6.32 -21.83 -1.57
C LYS A 43 5.73 -21.40 -2.91
N SER A 44 4.43 -21.63 -3.13
CA SER A 44 3.74 -21.23 -4.37
C SER A 44 3.78 -19.73 -4.61
N SER A 45 3.64 -18.92 -3.55
CA SER A 45 3.71 -17.46 -3.65
C SER A 45 5.12 -16.98 -3.97
N THR A 46 6.14 -17.58 -3.35
CA THR A 46 7.55 -17.29 -3.64
C THR A 46 7.93 -17.70 -5.06
N ASP A 47 7.44 -18.84 -5.55
CA ASP A 47 7.71 -19.31 -6.93
C ASP A 47 7.11 -18.35 -7.97
N ARG A 48 5.94 -17.75 -7.69
CA ARG A 48 5.29 -16.75 -8.55
C ARG A 48 6.01 -15.40 -8.60
N LEU A 49 6.88 -15.08 -7.64
CA LEU A 49 7.67 -13.85 -7.66
C LEU A 49 8.55 -13.72 -8.89
N GLY A 50 9.03 -14.85 -9.43
CA GLY A 50 9.79 -14.86 -10.68
C GLY A 50 8.97 -14.46 -11.92
N GLU A 51 7.63 -14.50 -11.80
CA GLU A 51 6.68 -14.18 -12.86
C GLU A 51 6.05 -12.80 -12.70
N SER A 52 5.94 -12.29 -11.45
CA SER A 52 5.38 -10.97 -11.13
C SER A 52 6.50 -9.99 -10.79
N ALA A 53 6.93 -9.24 -11.77
CA ALA A 53 7.98 -8.26 -11.63
C ALA A 53 7.64 -7.20 -10.56
N GLY A 54 8.55 -6.96 -9.62
CA GLY A 54 8.56 -5.75 -8.82
C GLY A 54 8.55 -5.90 -7.30
N TYR A 55 8.14 -7.04 -6.72
CA TYR A 55 8.23 -7.26 -5.27
C TYR A 55 9.51 -8.00 -4.87
N GLU A 56 10.06 -7.67 -3.71
CA GLU A 56 11.25 -8.36 -3.16
C GLU A 56 10.90 -9.72 -2.53
N PHE A 57 9.66 -9.89 -2.05
CA PHE A 57 9.13 -11.15 -1.54
C PHE A 57 7.61 -11.19 -1.58
N HIS A 58 7.06 -12.41 -1.58
CA HIS A 58 5.63 -12.69 -1.44
C HIS A 58 5.46 -13.99 -0.65
N LEU A 59 4.82 -13.92 0.51
CA LEU A 59 4.64 -15.04 1.42
C LEU A 59 3.25 -15.65 1.33
N GLY A 60 2.31 -14.97 0.68
CA GLY A 60 0.92 -15.41 0.55
C GLY A 60 0.09 -15.20 1.82
N THR A 61 0.45 -14.19 2.63
CA THR A 61 -0.33 -13.83 3.82
C THR A 61 -1.73 -13.40 3.40
N PRO A 62 -2.80 -14.02 3.95
CA PRO A 62 -4.17 -13.63 3.64
C PRO A 62 -4.47 -12.17 4.01
N ASP A 63 -5.31 -11.51 3.20
CA ASP A 63 -5.73 -10.12 3.42
C ASP A 63 -6.36 -9.90 4.82
N GLU A 64 -7.12 -10.88 5.30
CA GLU A 64 -7.71 -10.84 6.64
C GLU A 64 -6.66 -10.69 7.75
N LEU A 65 -5.54 -11.41 7.65
CA LEU A 65 -4.45 -11.32 8.62
C LEU A 65 -3.71 -9.97 8.50
N LEU A 66 -3.53 -9.45 7.29
CA LEU A 66 -2.96 -8.12 7.08
C LEU A 66 -3.85 -7.02 7.67
N ARG A 67 -5.18 -7.12 7.50
CA ARG A 67 -6.15 -6.19 8.13
C ARG A 67 -6.14 -6.30 9.65
N ARG A 68 -6.05 -7.51 10.18
CA ARG A 68 -5.94 -7.74 11.63
C ARG A 68 -4.68 -7.08 12.19
N LEU A 69 -3.54 -7.26 11.51
CA LEU A 69 -2.27 -6.66 11.87
C LEU A 69 -2.31 -5.12 11.79
N ALA A 70 -2.90 -4.57 10.73
CA ALA A 70 -3.10 -3.12 10.59
C ALA A 70 -3.96 -2.55 11.73
N SER A 71 -5.07 -3.21 12.06
CA SER A 71 -5.95 -2.82 13.16
C SER A 71 -5.22 -2.81 14.51
N TRP A 72 -4.43 -3.85 14.79
CA TRP A 72 -3.62 -3.91 16.01
C TRP A 72 -2.58 -2.78 16.09
N LEU A 73 -1.88 -2.50 14.99
CA LEU A 73 -0.91 -1.40 14.90
C LEU A 73 -1.56 -0.03 15.15
N LEU A 74 -2.70 0.24 14.50
CA LEU A 74 -3.43 1.50 14.64
C LEU A 74 -3.95 1.69 16.07
N THR A 75 -4.50 0.64 16.67
CA THR A 75 -4.99 0.65 18.05
C THR A 75 -3.85 0.89 19.04
N GLY A 76 -2.73 0.18 18.85
CA GLY A 76 -1.56 0.28 19.72
C GLY A 76 -0.80 1.61 19.63
N ALA A 77 -0.90 2.33 18.52
CA ALA A 77 -0.31 3.66 18.36
C ALA A 77 -1.12 4.75 19.10
N GLY A 78 -2.43 4.53 19.28
CA GLY A 78 -3.30 5.52 19.93
C GLY A 78 -3.25 6.89 19.21
N GLY A 79 -3.09 7.95 19.99
CA GLY A 79 -3.10 9.34 19.48
C GLY A 79 -1.78 9.77 18.79
N ASP A 80 -0.64 9.09 18.97
CA ASP A 80 0.62 9.43 18.30
C ASP A 80 0.97 8.41 17.21
N GLN A 81 0.47 8.66 16.02
CA GLN A 81 0.67 7.81 14.86
C GLN A 81 1.91 8.14 14.02
N ARG A 82 2.80 9.04 14.45
CA ARG A 82 4.02 9.39 13.72
C ARG A 82 4.93 8.19 13.48
N VAL A 83 4.95 7.24 14.40
CA VAL A 83 5.73 6.00 14.27
C VAL A 83 5.18 5.15 13.13
N LEU A 84 3.84 5.07 12.99
CA LEU A 84 3.21 4.32 11.91
C LEU A 84 3.43 4.99 10.55
N LEU A 85 3.41 6.33 10.49
CA LEU A 85 3.73 7.04 9.24
C LEU A 85 5.17 6.73 8.77
N ARG A 86 6.15 6.67 9.70
CA ARG A 86 7.51 6.23 9.38
C ARG A 86 7.57 4.74 9.01
N LEU A 87 6.72 3.92 9.64
CA LEU A 87 6.62 2.50 9.29
C LEU A 87 6.14 2.31 7.84
N VAL A 88 5.14 3.07 7.37
CA VAL A 88 4.70 3.08 5.97
C VAL A 88 5.89 3.23 5.02
N GLY A 89 6.73 4.26 5.22
CA GLY A 89 7.91 4.46 4.38
C GLY A 89 8.92 3.31 4.45
N ARG A 90 9.07 2.64 5.62
CA ARG A 90 9.96 1.47 5.74
C ARG A 90 9.43 0.24 5.02
N LEU A 91 8.12 0.02 5.07
CA LEU A 91 7.47 -1.08 4.38
C LEU A 91 7.61 -0.90 2.86
N TRP A 92 7.33 0.30 2.34
CA TRP A 92 7.58 0.62 0.93
C TRP A 92 9.04 0.42 0.52
N ALA A 93 9.99 0.84 1.34
CA ALA A 93 11.42 0.66 1.07
C ALA A 93 11.83 -0.82 1.04
N ARG A 94 11.24 -1.69 1.88
CA ARG A 94 11.50 -3.13 1.90
C ARG A 94 10.82 -3.87 0.76
N HIS A 95 9.65 -3.41 0.34
CA HIS A 95 8.96 -3.75 -0.90
C HIS A 95 8.54 -5.21 -1.07
N GLY A 96 8.18 -5.90 -0.01
CA GLY A 96 7.43 -7.15 -0.13
C GLY A 96 5.97 -6.88 -0.52
N ARG A 97 5.29 -7.86 -1.15
CA ARG A 97 3.87 -7.71 -1.45
C ARG A 97 3.04 -7.43 -0.20
N GLU A 98 3.32 -8.16 0.88
CA GLU A 98 2.69 -7.96 2.19
C GLU A 98 3.02 -6.59 2.78
N ASP A 99 4.25 -6.10 2.56
CA ASP A 99 4.67 -4.78 3.01
C ASP A 99 3.86 -3.68 2.34
N VAL A 100 3.73 -3.75 1.02
CA VAL A 100 2.95 -2.78 0.24
C VAL A 100 1.48 -2.82 0.66
N ALA A 101 0.89 -4.00 0.80
CA ALA A 101 -0.49 -4.16 1.23
C ALA A 101 -0.72 -3.62 2.67
N LEU A 102 0.18 -3.93 3.60
CA LEU A 102 0.09 -3.39 4.97
C LEU A 102 0.33 -1.87 4.99
N ALA A 103 1.28 -1.37 4.21
CA ALA A 103 1.52 0.07 4.09
C ALA A 103 0.30 0.81 3.54
N ALA A 104 -0.39 0.25 2.53
CA ALA A 104 -1.63 0.79 1.98
C ALA A 104 -2.73 0.86 3.04
N LEU A 105 -2.94 -0.22 3.80
CA LEU A 105 -3.91 -0.28 4.91
C LEU A 105 -3.61 0.76 5.99
N LEU A 106 -2.35 0.89 6.40
CA LEU A 106 -1.95 1.89 7.39
C LEU A 106 -2.15 3.29 6.84
N LEU A 107 -1.63 3.59 5.66
CA LEU A 107 -1.73 4.90 5.02
C LEU A 107 -3.18 5.35 4.88
N ALA A 108 -4.07 4.45 4.50
CA ALA A 108 -5.49 4.75 4.36
C ALA A 108 -6.17 5.12 5.69
N ASN A 109 -5.72 4.55 6.81
CA ASN A 109 -6.39 4.67 8.11
C ASN A 109 -5.67 5.56 9.14
N LEU A 110 -4.51 6.14 8.81
CA LEU A 110 -3.82 7.12 9.66
C LEU A 110 -4.65 8.41 9.81
N ASP A 111 -4.54 9.05 10.98
CA ASP A 111 -5.09 10.39 11.21
C ASP A 111 -4.19 11.46 10.57
N HIS A 112 -4.40 11.68 9.27
CA HIS A 112 -3.61 12.62 8.48
C HIS A 112 -3.78 14.08 8.92
N VAL A 113 -4.92 14.43 9.54
CA VAL A 113 -5.17 15.77 10.06
C VAL A 113 -4.21 16.04 11.22
N SER A 114 -4.19 15.16 12.21
CA SER A 114 -3.28 15.28 13.36
C SER A 114 -1.80 15.16 12.98
N LEU A 115 -1.49 14.42 11.92
CA LEU A 115 -0.13 14.25 11.42
C LEU A 115 0.35 15.44 10.54
N GLY A 116 -0.56 16.31 10.11
CA GLY A 116 -0.24 17.37 9.13
C GLY A 116 0.25 16.79 7.80
N SER A 117 -0.27 15.64 7.38
CA SER A 117 0.15 14.93 6.18
C SER A 117 -1.01 14.76 5.19
N ASN A 118 -0.68 14.57 3.91
CA ASN A 118 -1.65 14.20 2.88
C ASN A 118 -1.33 12.77 2.42
N PRO A 119 -2.29 11.82 2.46
CA PRO A 119 -2.02 10.41 2.15
C PRO A 119 -1.55 10.20 0.70
N TRP A 120 -2.09 10.95 -0.24
CA TRP A 120 -1.69 10.83 -1.65
C TRP A 120 -0.26 11.34 -1.88
N ARG A 121 0.13 12.42 -1.21
CA ARG A 121 1.51 12.92 -1.25
C ARG A 121 2.48 11.94 -0.59
N VAL A 122 2.07 11.32 0.53
CA VAL A 122 2.88 10.28 1.17
C VAL A 122 3.04 9.09 0.23
N LEU A 123 1.98 8.65 -0.45
CA LEU A 123 2.04 7.58 -1.45
C LEU A 123 3.02 7.94 -2.57
N SER A 124 2.81 9.07 -3.28
CA SER A 124 3.64 9.47 -4.43
C SER A 124 5.13 9.63 -4.08
N THR A 125 5.44 10.04 -2.84
CA THR A 125 6.84 10.14 -2.37
C THR A 125 7.43 8.82 -1.87
N SER A 126 6.60 7.80 -1.59
CA SER A 126 7.05 6.50 -1.10
C SER A 126 7.30 5.50 -2.22
N ILE A 127 6.58 5.62 -3.34
CA ILE A 127 6.71 4.71 -4.49
C ILE A 127 8.09 4.81 -5.13
N ARG A 128 8.59 3.68 -5.62
CA ARG A 128 9.88 3.56 -6.32
C ARG A 128 9.82 4.17 -7.73
N GLY A 129 10.89 4.14 -8.46
CA GLY A 129 10.94 4.60 -9.86
C GLY A 129 10.12 3.72 -10.82
N THR A 130 9.96 2.46 -10.46
CA THR A 130 9.07 1.49 -11.11
C THR A 130 8.27 0.76 -10.05
N GLU A 131 6.98 0.59 -10.29
CA GLU A 131 6.07 -0.13 -9.39
C GLU A 131 5.18 -1.08 -10.19
N PRO A 132 4.87 -2.28 -9.68
CA PRO A 132 3.82 -3.08 -10.29
C PRO A 132 2.47 -2.37 -10.17
N ALA A 133 1.65 -2.46 -11.20
CA ALA A 133 0.32 -1.86 -11.21
C ALA A 133 -0.53 -2.31 -10.01
N GLU A 134 -0.37 -3.57 -9.57
CA GLU A 134 -1.02 -4.10 -8.36
C GLU A 134 -0.68 -3.28 -7.10
N ALA A 135 0.58 -2.86 -6.93
CA ALA A 135 1.02 -2.06 -5.77
C ALA A 135 0.31 -0.71 -5.72
N LEU A 136 0.18 -0.05 -6.87
CA LEU A 136 -0.53 1.22 -6.98
C LEU A 136 -2.03 1.03 -6.75
N LEU A 137 -2.64 0.01 -7.38
CA LEU A 137 -4.07 -0.29 -7.25
C LEU A 137 -4.45 -0.61 -5.81
N LEU A 138 -3.70 -1.48 -5.11
CA LEU A 138 -3.93 -1.77 -3.69
C LEU A 138 -3.97 -0.49 -2.84
N SER A 139 -3.03 0.43 -3.09
CA SER A 139 -2.96 1.69 -2.33
C SER A 139 -4.11 2.63 -2.65
N ILE A 140 -4.46 2.78 -3.93
CA ILE A 140 -5.57 3.61 -4.39
C ILE A 140 -6.89 3.09 -3.83
N GLU A 141 -7.14 1.78 -3.94
CA GLU A 141 -8.37 1.16 -3.46
C GLU A 141 -8.55 1.33 -1.95
N GLU A 142 -7.49 1.13 -1.15
CA GLU A 142 -7.59 1.31 0.30
C GLU A 142 -7.82 2.78 0.68
N LEU A 143 -7.17 3.73 0.01
CA LEU A 143 -7.41 5.16 0.23
C LEU A 143 -8.86 5.55 -0.09
N ILE A 144 -9.38 5.10 -1.22
CA ILE A 144 -10.77 5.37 -1.62
C ILE A 144 -11.75 4.67 -0.67
N ARG A 145 -11.49 3.42 -0.27
CA ARG A 145 -12.31 2.67 0.70
C ARG A 145 -12.38 3.37 2.06
N ALA A 146 -11.28 3.99 2.48
CA ALA A 146 -11.23 4.78 3.70
C ALA A 146 -11.87 6.18 3.57
N GLY A 147 -12.49 6.50 2.43
CA GLY A 147 -13.15 7.78 2.19
C GLY A 147 -12.20 8.95 1.99
N ARG A 148 -10.95 8.69 1.56
CA ARG A 148 -10.01 9.78 1.24
C ARG A 148 -10.45 10.44 -0.05
N GLU A 149 -10.51 11.76 -0.03
CA GLU A 149 -10.84 12.57 -1.21
C GLU A 149 -9.85 12.30 -2.34
N ILE A 150 -10.35 12.19 -3.56
CA ILE A 150 -9.53 12.05 -4.76
C ILE A 150 -8.66 13.31 -4.91
N PRO A 151 -7.39 13.20 -5.32
CA PRO A 151 -6.54 14.34 -5.60
C PRO A 151 -7.18 15.31 -6.59
N SER A 152 -6.92 16.62 -6.40
CA SER A 152 -7.40 17.63 -7.35
C SER A 152 -6.76 17.46 -8.73
N ASP A 153 -7.40 18.04 -9.74
CA ASP A 153 -6.91 18.01 -11.11
C ASP A 153 -5.46 18.51 -11.25
N GLU A 154 -5.10 19.56 -10.48
CA GLU A 154 -3.73 20.11 -10.50
C GLU A 154 -2.72 19.06 -10.06
N VAL A 155 -3.01 18.28 -9.03
CA VAL A 155 -2.14 17.20 -8.52
C VAL A 155 -2.01 16.07 -9.54
N VAL A 156 -3.11 15.68 -10.17
CA VAL A 156 -3.10 14.63 -11.20
C VAL A 156 -2.30 15.08 -12.43
N ILE A 157 -2.45 16.35 -12.84
CA ILE A 157 -1.68 16.93 -13.94
C ILE A 157 -0.18 17.02 -13.55
N GLU A 158 0.16 17.43 -12.33
CA GLU A 158 1.54 17.45 -11.83
C GLU A 158 2.16 16.06 -11.94
N TRP A 159 1.47 15.02 -11.49
CA TRP A 159 1.96 13.64 -11.55
C TRP A 159 2.14 13.14 -12.99
N SER A 160 1.23 13.50 -13.90
CA SER A 160 1.35 13.09 -15.32
C SER A 160 2.61 13.61 -16.01
N GLN A 161 3.22 14.67 -15.46
CA GLN A 161 4.41 15.32 -16.00
C GLN A 161 5.69 15.04 -15.19
N ALA A 162 5.58 14.24 -14.11
CA ALA A 162 6.69 13.93 -13.22
C ALA A 162 7.43 12.65 -13.67
N ARG A 163 7.72 11.74 -12.72
CA ARG A 163 8.34 10.44 -13.06
C ARG A 163 7.34 9.53 -13.81
N PRO A 164 7.80 8.59 -14.64
CA PRO A 164 6.89 7.64 -15.32
C PRO A 164 5.93 6.93 -14.36
N VAL A 165 6.39 6.51 -13.18
CA VAL A 165 5.55 5.88 -12.15
C VAL A 165 4.50 6.82 -11.57
N ASP A 166 4.79 8.10 -11.45
CA ASP A 166 3.80 9.11 -11.01
C ASP A 166 2.73 9.31 -12.09
N GLY A 167 3.12 9.26 -13.37
CA GLY A 167 2.18 9.24 -14.50
C GLY A 167 1.25 8.02 -14.46
N HIS A 168 1.77 6.84 -14.15
CA HIS A 168 0.97 5.64 -13.91
C HIS A 168 -0.01 5.83 -12.76
N LEU A 169 0.48 6.35 -11.63
CA LEU A 169 -0.38 6.68 -10.49
C LEU A 169 -1.50 7.66 -10.89
N ALA A 170 -1.18 8.68 -11.69
CA ALA A 170 -2.16 9.66 -12.18
C ALA A 170 -3.28 9.00 -13.01
N ILE A 171 -2.93 8.11 -13.95
CA ILE A 171 -3.91 7.37 -14.77
C ILE A 171 -4.82 6.52 -13.87
N LEU A 172 -4.24 5.72 -12.97
CA LEU A 172 -5.00 4.81 -12.11
C LEU A 172 -5.91 5.57 -11.13
N VAL A 173 -5.46 6.70 -10.59
CA VAL A 173 -6.27 7.55 -9.70
C VAL A 173 -7.41 8.20 -10.47
N ALA A 174 -7.18 8.73 -11.67
CA ALA A 174 -8.23 9.31 -12.51
C ALA A 174 -9.28 8.26 -12.88
N HIS A 175 -8.85 7.05 -13.26
CA HIS A 175 -9.77 5.94 -13.55
C HIS A 175 -10.58 5.53 -12.32
N ALA A 176 -9.95 5.36 -11.18
CA ALA A 176 -10.63 5.00 -9.94
C ALA A 176 -11.60 6.09 -9.46
N GLY A 177 -11.26 7.36 -9.69
CA GLY A 177 -12.15 8.50 -9.46
C GLY A 177 -13.40 8.44 -10.33
N SER A 178 -13.24 8.21 -11.64
CA SER A 178 -14.35 8.08 -12.60
C SER A 178 -15.31 6.96 -12.19
N LEU A 179 -14.81 5.82 -11.76
CA LEU A 179 -15.65 4.71 -11.23
C LEU A 179 -16.47 5.11 -10.00
N LYS A 180 -16.12 6.20 -9.33
CA LYS A 180 -16.85 6.77 -8.18
C LYS A 180 -17.69 7.99 -8.55
N GLY A 181 -17.80 8.31 -9.84
CA GLY A 181 -18.56 9.45 -10.33
C GLY A 181 -17.81 10.78 -10.28
N ASN A 182 -16.48 10.75 -10.06
CA ASN A 182 -15.61 11.91 -10.14
C ASN A 182 -14.87 11.87 -11.49
N ASP A 183 -15.54 12.27 -12.55
CA ASP A 183 -14.96 12.24 -13.88
C ASP A 183 -13.83 13.29 -13.99
N PRO A 184 -12.67 12.90 -14.56
CA PRO A 184 -11.56 13.83 -14.76
C PRO A 184 -11.94 14.93 -15.75
N SER A 185 -11.43 16.15 -15.51
CA SER A 185 -11.63 17.26 -16.44
C SER A 185 -10.95 17.02 -17.80
N GLU A 186 -11.35 17.80 -18.81
CA GLU A 186 -10.71 17.78 -20.13
C GLU A 186 -9.20 18.06 -20.05
N ALA A 187 -8.79 18.94 -19.14
CA ALA A 187 -7.38 19.26 -18.90
C ALA A 187 -6.61 18.05 -18.37
N VAL A 188 -7.18 17.29 -17.42
CA VAL A 188 -6.61 16.04 -16.91
C VAL A 188 -6.52 15.00 -18.03
N LEU A 189 -7.61 14.77 -18.77
CA LEU A 189 -7.59 13.81 -19.87
C LEU A 189 -6.51 14.13 -20.90
N LYS A 190 -6.36 15.39 -21.26
CA LYS A 190 -5.30 15.84 -22.17
C LYS A 190 -3.91 15.58 -21.59
N ALA A 191 -3.69 15.85 -20.32
CA ALA A 191 -2.41 15.61 -19.67
C ALA A 191 -2.07 14.11 -19.64
N LEU A 192 -3.05 13.26 -19.33
CA LEU A 192 -2.87 11.80 -19.26
C LEU A 192 -2.57 11.15 -20.62
N THR A 193 -3.01 11.73 -21.75
CA THR A 193 -2.68 11.20 -23.08
C THR A 193 -1.19 11.28 -23.43
N SER A 194 -0.41 12.09 -22.70
CA SER A 194 1.04 12.21 -22.88
C SER A 194 1.86 11.26 -22.02
N VAL A 195 1.21 10.50 -21.10
CA VAL A 195 1.90 9.57 -20.22
C VAL A 195 2.28 8.29 -20.98
N GLU A 196 3.56 7.95 -20.97
CA GLU A 196 4.05 6.68 -21.52
C GLU A 196 3.77 5.55 -20.53
N ILE A 197 3.03 4.53 -20.97
CA ILE A 197 2.75 3.32 -20.19
C ILE A 197 3.76 2.25 -20.61
N PRO A 198 4.54 1.65 -19.68
CA PRO A 198 5.39 0.53 -20.01
C PRO A 198 4.61 -0.62 -20.64
N SER A 199 5.13 -1.18 -21.72
CA SER A 199 4.44 -2.23 -22.51
C SER A 199 4.15 -3.51 -21.72
N GLU A 200 4.88 -3.76 -20.65
CA GLU A 200 4.71 -4.91 -19.75
C GLU A 200 3.44 -4.81 -18.90
N ASP A 201 2.97 -3.59 -18.62
CA ASP A 201 1.77 -3.36 -17.80
C ASP A 201 0.47 -3.36 -18.62
N LEU A 202 0.55 -3.26 -19.94
CA LEU A 202 -0.64 -3.27 -20.83
C LEU A 202 -1.39 -4.60 -20.79
N SER A 203 -0.76 -5.69 -20.36
CA SER A 203 -1.41 -7.00 -20.24
C SER A 203 -2.44 -7.08 -19.11
N LEU A 204 -2.40 -6.15 -18.14
CA LEU A 204 -3.31 -6.08 -16.99
C LEU A 204 -4.56 -5.20 -17.24
N ILE A 205 -4.57 -4.43 -18.33
CA ILE A 205 -5.69 -3.51 -18.68
C ILE A 205 -6.80 -4.22 -19.49
N HIS A 206 -6.64 -5.50 -19.79
CA HIS A 206 -7.65 -6.31 -20.47
C HIS A 206 -8.58 -7.05 -19.49
N ILE A 207 -9.06 -6.35 -18.45
CA ILE A 207 -10.15 -6.85 -17.61
C ILE A 207 -11.39 -6.00 -17.80
#